data_0e3d3e1027b91c9553dd87c4cbbfe139
#
_entry.id   0e3d3e1027b91c9553dd87c4cbbfe139
#
_cell.length_a   1.000
_cell.length_b   1.000
_cell.length_c   1.000
_cell.angle_alpha   90.00
_cell.angle_beta   90.00
_cell.angle_gamma   90.00
#
_symmetry.space_group_name_H-M   'P 1'
#
loop_
_entity.id
_entity.type
_entity.pdbx_description
1 polymer ?
#
loop_
_entity_poly.entity_id
_entity_poly.type
_entity_poly.pdbx_seq_one_letter_code
_entity_poly.pdbx_strand_id
1 'polypeptide(L)'
;FILCGVGIAQALFGTILLYFAAEKLLGAEGGALLWTELNGVKGDLEPTVLSLAFVFLLVGYGTKVGLVPLHNWLPDAHAEGPTPVSAVLSGLLLNVALYAVVRCKVLVEGSVQTSFARELMMGFGLLSVVVAAFLLMRQKDIKRLFAYSSIEHMGIVTFAFGMGGPVANFAALLHMTVHSLTKSAIFFTVGHATQKTGTQVMDDIRGLVTISPMLGWGLALGTLAILGMPPFGVFASEFLVLTTAMREQPWATPFLLGALGLAFASVFSRMQPMVFGETTAKRLPVRPAMAPVFVHLALVLMLGLWIPPFLADWYREAARLIG
;
A
#
# COMPACT_ATOMS: atom_id res chain seq x y z
N PHE A 1 15.41 -4.54 -11.66
CA PHE A 1 15.85 -5.92 -11.37
C PHE A 1 16.86 -5.96 -10.22
N ILE A 2 17.97 -5.20 -10.29
CA ILE A 2 19.05 -5.20 -9.28
C ILE A 2 18.51 -4.85 -7.89
N LEU A 3 17.73 -3.78 -7.75
CA LEU A 3 17.18 -3.34 -6.47
C LEU A 3 16.31 -4.42 -5.81
N CYS A 4 15.46 -5.08 -6.59
CA CYS A 4 14.65 -6.19 -6.10
C CYS A 4 15.51 -7.42 -5.71
N GLY A 5 16.59 -7.70 -6.43
CA GLY A 5 17.54 -8.75 -6.11
C GLY A 5 18.24 -8.50 -4.78
N VAL A 6 18.73 -7.28 -4.55
CA VAL A 6 19.31 -6.86 -3.26
C VAL A 6 18.30 -6.98 -2.12
N GLY A 7 17.06 -6.52 -2.34
CA GLY A 7 15.99 -6.65 -1.34
C GLY A 7 15.70 -8.10 -0.95
N ILE A 8 15.64 -9.01 -1.94
CA ILE A 8 15.42 -10.45 -1.66
C ILE A 8 16.62 -11.04 -0.88
N ALA A 9 17.85 -10.69 -1.24
CA ALA A 9 19.04 -11.14 -0.52
C ALA A 9 19.04 -10.69 0.93
N GLN A 10 18.62 -9.45 1.20
CA GLN A 10 18.50 -8.93 2.57
C GLN A 10 17.38 -9.64 3.35
N ALA A 11 16.22 -9.91 2.73
CA ALA A 11 15.15 -10.67 3.36
C ALA A 11 15.61 -12.11 3.70
N LEU A 12 16.36 -12.75 2.82
CA LEU A 12 16.97 -14.07 3.08
C LEU A 12 17.94 -14.00 4.25
N PHE A 13 18.82 -13.01 4.27
CA PHE A 13 19.76 -12.83 5.38
C PHE A 13 19.05 -12.58 6.71
N GLY A 14 18.01 -11.75 6.72
CA GLY A 14 17.14 -11.54 7.89
C GLY A 14 16.46 -12.83 8.36
N THR A 15 16.03 -13.68 7.43
CA THR A 15 15.45 -15.00 7.76
C THR A 15 16.48 -15.94 8.38
N ILE A 16 17.72 -15.93 7.89
CA ILE A 16 18.82 -16.70 8.49
C ILE A 16 19.13 -16.22 9.92
N LEU A 17 19.15 -14.91 10.15
CA LEU A 17 19.33 -14.35 11.49
C LEU A 17 18.17 -14.75 12.41
N LEU A 18 16.93 -14.74 11.92
CA LEU A 18 15.77 -15.19 12.66
C LEU A 18 15.89 -16.67 13.05
N TYR A 19 16.37 -17.52 12.14
CA TYR A 19 16.68 -18.92 12.45
C TYR A 19 17.69 -19.03 13.58
N PHE A 20 18.80 -18.30 13.54
CA PHE A 20 19.81 -18.32 14.59
C PHE A 20 19.31 -17.82 15.94
N ALA A 21 18.36 -16.87 15.96
CA ALA A 21 17.74 -16.41 17.19
C ALA A 21 16.89 -17.50 17.86
N ALA A 22 16.40 -18.47 17.10
CA ALA A 22 15.44 -19.49 17.55
C ALA A 22 16.04 -20.91 17.65
N GLU A 23 17.14 -21.21 16.94
CA GLU A 23 17.73 -22.56 16.81
C GLU A 23 18.01 -23.21 18.17
N LYS A 24 18.52 -22.42 19.13
CA LYS A 24 18.83 -22.92 20.48
C LYS A 24 17.59 -23.34 21.27
N LEU A 25 16.43 -22.77 20.97
CA LEU A 25 15.17 -23.03 21.67
C LEU A 25 14.35 -24.14 21.01
N LEU A 26 14.30 -24.13 19.68
CA LEU A 26 13.45 -25.02 18.88
C LEU A 26 14.19 -26.21 18.25
N GLY A 27 15.53 -26.25 18.38
CA GLY A 27 16.38 -27.28 17.79
C GLY A 27 16.49 -27.17 16.25
N ALA A 28 17.44 -27.96 15.69
CA ALA A 28 17.73 -27.94 14.25
C ALA A 28 16.70 -28.69 13.39
N GLU A 29 15.78 -29.44 13.98
CA GLU A 29 14.84 -30.33 13.27
C GLU A 29 13.61 -29.63 12.66
N GLY A 30 13.68 -28.32 12.39
CA GLY A 30 12.74 -27.65 11.48
C GLY A 30 11.72 -26.69 12.11
N GLY A 31 11.58 -26.61 13.44
CA GLY A 31 10.65 -25.68 14.10
C GLY A 31 11.08 -24.23 14.02
N ALA A 32 12.40 -23.96 13.94
CA ALA A 32 12.97 -22.60 13.99
C ALA A 32 12.65 -21.69 12.78
N LEU A 33 12.00 -22.20 11.74
CA LEU A 33 11.50 -21.41 10.59
C LEU A 33 9.97 -21.38 10.50
N LEU A 34 9.27 -22.11 11.36
CA LEU A 34 7.82 -22.07 11.40
C LEU A 34 7.35 -20.90 12.26
N TRP A 35 6.64 -19.96 11.66
CA TRP A 35 6.18 -18.77 12.39
C TRP A 35 5.32 -19.10 13.61
N THR A 36 4.50 -20.14 13.54
CA THR A 36 3.66 -20.60 14.67
C THR A 36 4.50 -21.00 15.87
N GLU A 37 5.60 -21.77 15.62
CA GLU A 37 6.54 -22.18 16.66
C GLU A 37 7.32 -20.98 17.22
N LEU A 38 7.81 -20.10 16.31
CA LEU A 38 8.47 -18.85 16.70
C LEU A 38 7.59 -17.97 17.56
N ASN A 39 6.30 -17.84 17.22
CA ASN A 39 5.35 -17.05 18.00
C ASN A 39 5.07 -17.66 19.38
N GLY A 40 5.14 -18.99 19.52
CA GLY A 40 5.01 -19.70 20.79
C GLY A 40 6.16 -19.42 21.77
N VAL A 41 7.36 -19.19 21.25
CA VAL A 41 8.59 -18.96 22.05
C VAL A 41 9.13 -17.53 21.94
N LYS A 42 8.36 -16.59 21.39
CA LYS A 42 8.83 -15.24 21.07
C LYS A 42 9.41 -14.47 22.26
N GLY A 43 8.93 -14.75 23.47
CA GLY A 43 9.43 -14.12 24.71
C GLY A 43 10.84 -14.53 25.09
N ASP A 44 11.31 -15.68 24.60
CA ASP A 44 12.60 -16.26 24.94
C ASP A 44 13.63 -16.14 23.80
N LEU A 45 13.25 -15.55 22.64
CA LEU A 45 14.14 -15.31 21.52
C LEU A 45 15.23 -14.30 21.88
N GLU A 46 16.45 -14.47 21.34
CA GLU A 46 17.55 -13.56 21.61
C GLU A 46 17.27 -12.17 21.01
N PRO A 47 17.14 -11.10 21.86
CA PRO A 47 16.62 -9.81 21.44
C PRO A 47 17.49 -9.06 20.43
N THR A 48 18.83 -9.17 20.57
CA THR A 48 19.75 -8.42 19.72
C THR A 48 19.76 -8.96 18.30
N VAL A 49 19.88 -10.30 18.17
CA VAL A 49 19.86 -10.98 16.86
C VAL A 49 18.49 -10.81 16.21
N LEU A 50 17.40 -10.89 16.99
CA LEU A 50 16.05 -10.68 16.49
C LEU A 50 15.82 -9.25 16.00
N SER A 51 16.33 -8.25 16.72
CA SER A 51 16.26 -6.85 16.30
C SER A 51 17.01 -6.62 14.99
N LEU A 52 18.21 -7.19 14.87
CA LEU A 52 18.99 -7.13 13.64
C LEU A 52 18.29 -7.86 12.48
N ALA A 53 17.74 -9.04 12.74
CA ALA A 53 16.92 -9.77 11.77
C ALA A 53 15.77 -8.92 11.25
N PHE A 54 15.07 -8.21 12.16
CA PHE A 54 13.96 -7.33 11.78
C PHE A 54 14.39 -6.20 10.85
N VAL A 55 15.54 -5.57 11.07
CA VAL A 55 16.05 -4.53 10.17
C VAL A 55 16.22 -5.08 8.76
N PHE A 56 16.85 -6.24 8.60
CA PHE A 56 17.05 -6.86 7.30
C PHE A 56 15.75 -7.33 6.65
N LEU A 57 14.82 -7.85 7.44
CA LEU A 57 13.49 -8.26 6.95
C LEU A 57 12.65 -7.03 6.54
N LEU A 58 12.65 -5.95 7.35
CA LEU A 58 11.97 -4.70 7.02
C LEU A 58 12.54 -4.07 5.74
N VAL A 59 13.85 -3.98 5.60
CA VAL A 59 14.50 -3.45 4.39
C VAL A 59 14.24 -4.35 3.19
N GLY A 60 14.36 -5.66 3.35
CA GLY A 60 14.17 -6.64 2.29
C GLY A 60 12.73 -6.71 1.77
N TYR A 61 11.77 -6.93 2.66
CA TYR A 61 10.34 -6.92 2.31
C TYR A 61 9.83 -5.50 2.04
N GLY A 62 10.35 -4.48 2.72
CA GLY A 62 10.05 -3.08 2.46
C GLY A 62 10.41 -2.64 1.04
N THR A 63 11.48 -3.21 0.46
CA THR A 63 11.79 -3.08 -0.96
C THR A 63 10.63 -3.59 -1.82
N LYS A 64 10.05 -4.75 -1.49
CA LYS A 64 8.89 -5.31 -2.20
C LYS A 64 7.60 -4.53 -1.96
N VAL A 65 7.42 -3.97 -0.77
CA VAL A 65 6.32 -3.04 -0.45
C VAL A 65 6.44 -1.74 -1.24
N GLY A 66 7.65 -1.36 -1.65
CA GLY A 66 7.94 -0.08 -2.29
C GLY A 66 8.15 1.05 -1.30
N LEU A 67 8.64 0.75 -0.08
CA LEU A 67 8.94 1.79 0.91
C LEU A 67 10.17 2.61 0.51
N VAL A 68 10.11 3.90 0.77
CA VAL A 68 11.24 4.82 0.56
C VAL A 68 12.35 4.50 1.59
N PRO A 69 13.63 4.43 1.14
CA PRO A 69 14.19 4.84 -0.15
C PRO A 69 14.25 3.74 -1.23
N LEU A 70 13.72 2.57 -0.99
CA LEU A 70 13.88 1.37 -1.82
C LEU A 70 12.76 1.19 -2.87
N HIS A 71 12.01 2.24 -3.16
CA HIS A 71 10.78 2.23 -3.95
C HIS A 71 10.96 2.33 -5.47
N ASN A 72 12.14 2.74 -5.96
CA ASN A 72 12.35 3.19 -7.34
C ASN A 72 12.02 2.17 -8.44
N TRP A 73 12.02 0.88 -8.10
CA TRP A 73 11.66 -0.18 -9.03
C TRP A 73 10.17 -0.20 -9.38
N LEU A 74 9.31 0.25 -8.45
CA LEU A 74 7.86 0.07 -8.54
C LEU A 74 7.22 0.92 -9.65
N PRO A 75 7.52 2.24 -9.77
CA PRO A 75 6.98 3.05 -10.86
C PRO A 75 7.39 2.57 -12.24
N ASP A 76 8.64 2.10 -12.38
CA ASP A 76 9.15 1.56 -13.66
C ASP A 76 8.46 0.23 -14.01
N ALA A 77 8.32 -0.66 -13.03
CA ALA A 77 7.63 -1.94 -13.23
C ALA A 77 6.17 -1.74 -13.66
N HIS A 78 5.48 -0.72 -13.12
CA HIS A 78 4.11 -0.40 -13.53
C HIS A 78 4.04 0.24 -14.91
N ALA A 79 4.96 1.15 -15.23
CA ALA A 79 4.98 1.86 -16.51
C ALA A 79 5.22 0.90 -17.68
N GLU A 80 6.20 0.01 -17.54
CA GLU A 80 6.63 -0.90 -18.62
C GLU A 80 5.81 -2.21 -18.63
N GLY A 81 5.27 -2.63 -17.51
CA GLY A 81 4.52 -3.88 -17.39
C GLY A 81 3.14 -3.86 -18.04
N PRO A 82 2.60 -5.02 -18.46
CA PRO A 82 1.21 -5.13 -18.87
C PRO A 82 0.28 -4.71 -17.72
N THR A 83 -0.77 -3.95 -18.06
CA THR A 83 -1.64 -3.34 -17.03
C THR A 83 -2.35 -4.34 -16.10
N PRO A 84 -2.78 -5.54 -16.55
CA PRO A 84 -3.31 -6.56 -15.64
C PRO A 84 -2.29 -6.99 -14.58
N VAL A 85 -0.99 -7.08 -14.95
CA VAL A 85 0.10 -7.35 -14.01
C VAL A 85 0.24 -6.20 -13.01
N SER A 86 0.14 -4.94 -13.48
CA SER A 86 0.16 -3.78 -12.60
C SER A 86 -0.98 -3.80 -11.57
N ALA A 87 -2.17 -4.24 -11.93
CA ALA A 87 -3.29 -4.39 -11.00
C ALA A 87 -2.97 -5.40 -9.88
N VAL A 88 -2.37 -6.55 -10.23
CA VAL A 88 -1.94 -7.58 -9.25
C VAL A 88 -0.78 -7.07 -8.40
N LEU A 89 0.21 -6.41 -9.01
CA LEU A 89 1.36 -5.86 -8.28
C LEU A 89 0.90 -4.86 -7.21
N SER A 90 0.10 -3.88 -7.60
CA SER A 90 -0.37 -2.84 -6.68
C SER A 90 -1.41 -3.35 -5.67
N GLY A 91 -2.35 -4.18 -6.12
CA GLY A 91 -3.45 -4.64 -5.28
C GLY A 91 -3.07 -5.75 -4.30
N LEU A 92 -2.14 -6.66 -4.67
CA LEU A 92 -1.85 -7.86 -3.89
C LEU A 92 -0.40 -7.96 -3.44
N LEU A 93 0.59 -7.80 -4.35
CA LEU A 93 1.99 -8.05 -4.02
C LEU A 93 2.50 -7.20 -2.86
N LEU A 94 2.17 -5.89 -2.88
CA LEU A 94 2.62 -4.96 -1.85
C LEU A 94 2.07 -5.36 -0.47
N ASN A 95 0.81 -5.77 -0.43
CA ASN A 95 0.16 -6.22 0.81
C ASN A 95 0.76 -7.52 1.35
N VAL A 96 1.07 -8.49 0.48
CA VAL A 96 1.72 -9.76 0.89
C VAL A 96 3.11 -9.48 1.49
N ALA A 97 3.86 -8.56 0.87
CA ALA A 97 5.18 -8.19 1.39
C ALA A 97 5.06 -7.47 2.75
N LEU A 98 4.09 -6.56 2.91
CA LEU A 98 3.86 -5.88 4.18
C LEU A 98 3.35 -6.84 5.27
N TYR A 99 2.52 -7.81 4.89
CA TYR A 99 2.10 -8.88 5.80
C TYR A 99 3.30 -9.63 6.39
N ALA A 100 4.32 -9.94 5.58
CA ALA A 100 5.53 -10.57 6.09
C ALA A 100 6.26 -9.69 7.12
N VAL A 101 6.35 -8.37 6.87
CA VAL A 101 6.92 -7.41 7.83
C VAL A 101 6.13 -7.40 9.14
N VAL A 102 4.80 -7.34 9.08
CA VAL A 102 3.92 -7.34 10.26
C VAL A 102 4.07 -8.63 11.07
N ARG A 103 4.19 -9.78 10.40
CA ARG A 103 4.45 -11.07 11.07
C ARG A 103 5.77 -11.05 11.85
N CYS A 104 6.82 -10.46 11.27
CA CYS A 104 8.12 -10.32 11.96
C CYS A 104 8.05 -9.29 13.10
N LYS A 105 7.30 -8.18 12.93
CA LYS A 105 7.04 -7.20 14.00
C LYS A 105 6.49 -7.87 15.25
N VAL A 106 5.49 -8.76 15.12
CA VAL A 106 4.86 -9.48 16.25
C VAL A 106 5.89 -10.30 17.02
N LEU A 107 6.86 -10.92 16.36
CA LEU A 107 7.93 -11.67 17.04
C LEU A 107 8.85 -10.73 17.81
N VAL A 108 9.26 -9.62 17.20
CA VAL A 108 10.17 -8.65 17.84
C VAL A 108 9.52 -8.00 19.06
N GLU A 109 8.29 -7.57 18.96
CA GLU A 109 7.57 -6.94 20.08
C GLU A 109 7.31 -7.91 21.24
N GLY A 110 7.23 -9.22 20.95
CA GLY A 110 7.11 -10.25 21.99
C GLY A 110 8.39 -10.52 22.76
N SER A 111 9.57 -10.28 22.14
CA SER A 111 10.89 -10.51 22.74
C SER A 111 11.53 -9.23 23.26
N VAL A 112 11.54 -8.19 22.44
CA VAL A 112 12.23 -6.93 22.73
C VAL A 112 11.25 -5.97 23.38
N GLN A 113 11.44 -5.67 24.66
CA GLN A 113 10.61 -4.72 25.42
C GLN A 113 10.90 -3.26 25.04
N THR A 114 11.04 -2.97 23.74
CA THR A 114 11.30 -1.63 23.20
C THR A 114 10.38 -1.31 22.04
N SER A 115 10.19 -0.03 21.76
CA SER A 115 9.43 0.49 20.61
C SER A 115 10.17 0.38 19.27
N PHE A 116 11.34 -0.27 19.22
CA PHE A 116 12.25 -0.27 18.09
C PHE A 116 11.60 -0.63 16.75
N ALA A 117 10.88 -1.75 16.68
CA ALA A 117 10.20 -2.18 15.45
C ALA A 117 9.12 -1.19 15.02
N ARG A 118 8.37 -0.66 15.99
CA ARG A 118 7.32 0.33 15.77
C ARG A 118 7.89 1.64 15.24
N GLU A 119 8.95 2.16 15.84
CA GLU A 119 9.61 3.40 15.42
C GLU A 119 10.19 3.30 14.01
N LEU A 120 10.82 2.17 13.67
CA LEU A 120 11.31 1.92 12.32
C LEU A 120 10.16 1.92 11.30
N MET A 121 9.07 1.20 11.58
CA MET A 121 7.91 1.15 10.69
C MET A 121 7.26 2.54 10.55
N MET A 122 7.10 3.30 11.63
CA MET A 122 6.61 4.68 11.57
C MET A 122 7.52 5.57 10.73
N GLY A 123 8.84 5.47 10.92
CA GLY A 123 9.83 6.24 10.16
C GLY A 123 9.79 5.95 8.66
N PHE A 124 9.85 4.68 8.27
CA PHE A 124 9.75 4.27 6.86
C PHE A 124 8.38 4.62 6.26
N GLY A 125 7.30 4.43 7.02
CA GLY A 125 5.95 4.76 6.59
C GLY A 125 5.79 6.25 6.32
N LEU A 126 6.12 7.12 7.28
CA LEU A 126 6.01 8.57 7.15
C LEU A 126 6.91 9.11 6.04
N LEU A 127 8.16 8.63 5.95
CA LEU A 127 9.08 9.01 4.88
C LEU A 127 8.49 8.64 3.51
N SER A 128 7.87 7.47 3.39
CA SER A 128 7.24 7.02 2.14
C SER A 128 6.06 7.91 1.75
N VAL A 129 5.19 8.28 2.69
CA VAL A 129 4.05 9.18 2.43
C VAL A 129 4.55 10.53 1.94
N VAL A 130 5.50 11.15 2.65
CA VAL A 130 6.01 12.49 2.32
C VAL A 130 6.72 12.50 0.97
N VAL A 131 7.67 11.58 0.75
CA VAL A 131 8.44 11.53 -0.50
C VAL A 131 7.55 11.21 -1.70
N ALA A 132 6.62 10.26 -1.56
CA ALA A 132 5.71 9.91 -2.65
C ALA A 132 4.81 11.10 -3.02
N ALA A 133 4.30 11.87 -2.06
CA ALA A 133 3.51 13.07 -2.30
C ALA A 133 4.26 14.10 -3.16
N PHE A 134 5.54 14.35 -2.88
CA PHE A 134 6.37 15.23 -3.71
C PHE A 134 6.65 14.67 -5.10
N LEU A 135 6.85 13.36 -5.23
CA LEU A 135 7.12 12.72 -6.51
C LEU A 135 5.88 12.68 -7.42
N LEU A 136 4.67 12.61 -6.85
CA LEU A 136 3.40 12.71 -7.59
C LEU A 136 3.28 13.99 -8.40
N MET A 137 3.80 15.13 -7.89
CA MET A 137 3.74 16.42 -8.58
C MET A 137 4.43 16.45 -9.94
N ARG A 138 5.42 15.59 -10.16
CA ARG A 138 6.27 15.61 -11.36
C ARG A 138 5.91 14.55 -12.40
N GLN A 139 4.92 13.72 -12.13
CA GLN A 139 4.58 12.62 -13.03
C GLN A 139 3.88 13.13 -14.30
N LYS A 140 4.24 12.54 -15.42
CA LYS A 140 3.63 12.77 -16.75
C LYS A 140 2.96 11.50 -17.29
N ASP A 141 3.35 10.34 -16.78
CA ASP A 141 2.83 9.03 -17.14
C ASP A 141 1.74 8.62 -16.14
N ILE A 142 0.57 8.19 -16.65
CA ILE A 142 -0.58 7.84 -15.83
C ILE A 142 -0.34 6.59 -14.97
N LYS A 143 0.42 5.60 -15.46
CA LYS A 143 0.74 4.40 -14.67
C LYS A 143 1.72 4.74 -13.55
N ARG A 144 2.74 5.57 -13.84
CA ARG A 144 3.68 6.05 -12.82
C ARG A 144 2.98 6.88 -11.75
N LEU A 145 2.03 7.74 -12.14
CA LEU A 145 1.23 8.51 -11.19
C LEU A 145 0.57 7.60 -10.16
N PHE A 146 -0.16 6.57 -10.62
CA PHE A 146 -0.84 5.65 -9.72
C PHE A 146 0.10 4.67 -9.02
N ALA A 147 1.29 4.42 -9.54
CA ALA A 147 2.33 3.68 -8.83
C ALA A 147 2.87 4.47 -7.62
N TYR A 148 3.19 5.76 -7.78
CA TYR A 148 3.59 6.62 -6.65
C TYR A 148 2.46 6.79 -5.63
N SER A 149 1.21 6.88 -6.07
CA SER A 149 0.08 6.82 -5.15
C SER A 149 0.01 5.49 -4.39
N SER A 150 0.45 4.35 -4.95
CA SER A 150 0.55 3.10 -4.18
C SER A 150 1.64 3.15 -3.12
N ILE A 151 2.80 3.78 -3.42
CA ILE A 151 3.88 3.98 -2.44
C ILE A 151 3.39 4.82 -1.26
N GLU A 152 2.64 5.89 -1.54
CA GLU A 152 2.03 6.75 -0.53
C GLU A 152 1.11 5.94 0.40
N HIS A 153 0.14 5.22 -0.15
CA HIS A 153 -0.81 4.43 0.64
C HIS A 153 -0.13 3.30 1.42
N MET A 154 0.85 2.62 0.84
CA MET A 154 1.64 1.63 1.59
C MET A 154 2.45 2.27 2.72
N GLY A 155 2.88 3.51 2.53
CA GLY A 155 3.46 4.32 3.61
C GLY A 155 2.48 4.57 4.75
N ILE A 156 1.22 4.95 4.44
CA ILE A 156 0.14 5.14 5.44
C ILE A 156 -0.10 3.83 6.23
N VAL A 157 -0.24 2.70 5.53
CA VAL A 157 -0.47 1.39 6.17
C VAL A 157 0.71 0.99 7.05
N THR A 158 1.95 1.18 6.56
CA THR A 158 3.16 0.87 7.33
C THR A 158 3.26 1.73 8.59
N PHE A 159 2.96 3.03 8.47
CA PHE A 159 2.90 3.95 9.59
C PHE A 159 1.84 3.53 10.62
N ALA A 160 0.66 3.15 10.16
CA ALA A 160 -0.43 2.69 11.02
C ALA A 160 -0.07 1.42 11.81
N PHE A 161 0.53 0.42 11.16
CA PHE A 161 1.06 -0.76 11.86
C PHE A 161 2.22 -0.41 12.81
N GLY A 162 3.01 0.62 12.48
CA GLY A 162 4.05 1.15 13.36
C GLY A 162 3.49 1.82 14.61
N MET A 163 2.38 2.55 14.51
CA MET A 163 1.68 3.07 15.71
C MET A 163 1.21 1.93 16.61
N GLY A 164 0.70 0.84 16.02
CA GLY A 164 0.17 -0.30 16.75
C GLY A 164 -1.14 0.00 17.47
N GLY A 165 -1.55 -0.94 18.30
CA GLY A 165 -2.81 -0.86 19.03
C GLY A 165 -4.04 -1.19 18.17
N PRO A 166 -5.19 -1.46 18.83
CA PRO A 166 -6.35 -2.06 18.16
C PRO A 166 -6.96 -1.19 17.07
N VAL A 167 -6.96 0.14 17.24
CA VAL A 167 -7.57 1.06 16.26
C VAL A 167 -6.67 1.25 15.05
N ALA A 168 -5.36 1.50 15.24
CA ALA A 168 -4.43 1.67 14.15
C ALA A 168 -4.26 0.40 13.33
N ASN A 169 -4.15 -0.76 13.97
CA ASN A 169 -4.06 -2.05 13.30
C ASN A 169 -5.35 -2.38 12.52
N PHE A 170 -6.53 -2.12 13.09
CA PHE A 170 -7.80 -2.25 12.38
C PHE A 170 -7.84 -1.35 11.14
N ALA A 171 -7.47 -0.07 11.30
CA ALA A 171 -7.43 0.89 10.21
C ALA A 171 -6.47 0.47 9.10
N ALA A 172 -5.29 -0.05 9.46
CA ALA A 172 -4.31 -0.56 8.52
C ALA A 172 -4.85 -1.76 7.70
N LEU A 173 -5.49 -2.74 8.36
CA LEU A 173 -6.10 -3.90 7.70
C LEU A 173 -7.25 -3.49 6.77
N LEU A 174 -8.11 -2.57 7.21
CA LEU A 174 -9.16 -2.01 6.38
C LEU A 174 -8.55 -1.29 5.18
N HIS A 175 -7.52 -0.47 5.39
CA HIS A 175 -6.84 0.27 4.34
C HIS A 175 -6.21 -0.66 3.29
N MET A 176 -5.55 -1.74 3.71
CA MET A 176 -5.02 -2.77 2.80
C MET A 176 -6.11 -3.32 1.88
N THR A 177 -7.29 -3.60 2.42
CA THR A 177 -8.41 -4.17 1.65
C THR A 177 -8.98 -3.15 0.66
N VAL A 178 -9.30 -1.94 1.13
CA VAL A 178 -9.90 -0.91 0.26
C VAL A 178 -8.89 -0.38 -0.77
N HIS A 179 -7.60 -0.30 -0.41
CA HIS A 179 -6.52 0.02 -1.33
C HIS A 179 -6.41 -1.03 -2.45
N SER A 180 -6.42 -2.33 -2.12
CA SER A 180 -6.37 -3.42 -3.10
C SER A 180 -7.49 -3.32 -4.13
N LEU A 181 -8.71 -3.15 -3.67
CA LEU A 181 -9.89 -3.04 -4.53
C LEU A 181 -9.81 -1.78 -5.40
N THR A 182 -9.48 -0.64 -4.79
CA THR A 182 -9.41 0.65 -5.51
C THR A 182 -8.30 0.64 -6.55
N LYS A 183 -7.10 0.16 -6.20
CA LYS A 183 -5.98 0.11 -7.14
C LYS A 183 -6.20 -0.87 -8.29
N SER A 184 -6.83 -2.01 -8.03
CA SER A 184 -7.22 -2.93 -9.10
C SER A 184 -8.19 -2.24 -10.08
N ALA A 185 -9.22 -1.54 -9.58
CA ALA A 185 -10.14 -0.77 -10.42
C ALA A 185 -9.42 0.31 -11.23
N ILE A 186 -8.52 1.06 -10.59
CA ILE A 186 -7.75 2.13 -11.25
C ILE A 186 -6.86 1.56 -12.36
N PHE A 187 -6.06 0.52 -12.07
CA PHE A 187 -5.17 -0.03 -13.08
C PHE A 187 -5.93 -0.68 -14.23
N PHE A 188 -7.07 -1.35 -14.01
CA PHE A 188 -7.92 -1.79 -15.11
C PHE A 188 -8.41 -0.61 -15.94
N THR A 189 -8.86 0.46 -15.30
CA THR A 189 -9.34 1.68 -15.99
C THR A 189 -8.21 2.35 -16.77
N VAL A 190 -7.02 2.51 -16.16
CA VAL A 190 -5.82 3.07 -16.79
C VAL A 190 -5.41 2.24 -18.00
N GLY A 191 -5.43 0.91 -17.89
CA GLY A 191 -5.13 0.01 -19.00
C GLY A 191 -6.08 0.20 -20.17
N HIS A 192 -7.38 0.30 -19.91
CA HIS A 192 -8.35 0.58 -20.95
C HIS A 192 -8.21 1.99 -21.53
N ALA A 193 -7.86 2.99 -20.68
CA ALA A 193 -7.62 4.36 -21.15
C ALA A 193 -6.42 4.40 -22.09
N THR A 194 -5.30 3.80 -21.72
CA THR A 194 -4.10 3.75 -22.56
C THR A 194 -4.32 2.97 -23.87
N GLN A 195 -5.07 1.87 -23.82
CA GLN A 195 -5.45 1.15 -25.03
C GLN A 195 -6.39 1.98 -25.94
N LYS A 196 -7.30 2.76 -25.36
CA LYS A 196 -8.27 3.58 -26.10
C LYS A 196 -7.64 4.79 -26.76
N THR A 197 -6.67 5.42 -26.09
CA THR A 197 -5.98 6.63 -26.55
C THR A 197 -4.67 6.34 -27.27
N GLY A 198 -4.07 5.17 -27.08
CA GLY A 198 -2.78 4.78 -27.67
C GLY A 198 -1.58 5.43 -26.98
N THR A 199 -1.74 6.06 -25.82
CA THR A 199 -0.69 6.77 -25.07
C THR A 199 -0.81 6.56 -23.58
N GLN A 200 0.31 6.71 -22.84
CA GLN A 200 0.37 6.76 -21.38
C GLN A 200 0.62 8.19 -20.87
N VAL A 201 0.90 9.13 -21.78
CA VAL A 201 1.15 10.54 -21.43
C VAL A 201 -0.16 11.20 -21.04
N MET A 202 -0.24 11.71 -19.83
CA MET A 202 -1.48 12.28 -19.28
C MET A 202 -1.99 13.49 -20.07
N ASP A 203 -1.08 14.31 -20.59
CA ASP A 203 -1.45 15.50 -21.36
C ASP A 203 -2.14 15.16 -22.70
N ASP A 204 -1.92 13.95 -23.23
CA ASP A 204 -2.54 13.43 -24.44
C ASP A 204 -3.85 12.66 -24.14
N ILE A 205 -4.07 12.27 -22.88
CA ILE A 205 -5.28 11.59 -22.44
C ILE A 205 -6.27 12.66 -21.96
N ARG A 206 -7.23 13.07 -22.80
CA ARG A 206 -8.18 14.13 -22.48
C ARG A 206 -9.61 13.75 -22.85
N GLY A 207 -10.58 14.22 -22.06
CA GLY A 207 -12.00 14.11 -22.37
C GLY A 207 -12.52 12.67 -22.39
N LEU A 208 -12.02 11.79 -21.50
CA LEU A 208 -12.41 10.38 -21.47
C LEU A 208 -13.92 10.19 -21.33
N VAL A 209 -14.64 11.07 -20.62
CA VAL A 209 -16.11 11.02 -20.50
C VAL A 209 -16.77 11.16 -21.86
N THR A 210 -16.24 12.01 -22.73
CA THR A 210 -16.76 12.21 -24.10
C THR A 210 -16.38 11.04 -25.03
N ILE A 211 -15.19 10.48 -24.84
CA ILE A 211 -14.67 9.37 -25.65
C ILE A 211 -15.37 8.05 -25.32
N SER A 212 -15.52 7.78 -24.02
CA SER A 212 -16.13 6.58 -23.46
C SER A 212 -16.63 6.90 -22.06
N PRO A 213 -17.92 7.20 -21.87
CA PRO A 213 -18.45 7.66 -20.58
C PRO A 213 -18.14 6.72 -19.41
N MET A 214 -18.30 5.41 -19.62
CA MET A 214 -18.00 4.43 -18.57
C MET A 214 -16.52 4.45 -18.15
N LEU A 215 -15.61 4.63 -19.12
CA LEU A 215 -14.18 4.71 -18.85
C LEU A 215 -13.83 6.00 -18.10
N GLY A 216 -14.37 7.14 -18.54
CA GLY A 216 -14.19 8.42 -17.87
C GLY A 216 -14.71 8.41 -16.43
N TRP A 217 -15.92 7.92 -16.20
CA TRP A 217 -16.47 7.78 -14.85
C TRP A 217 -15.72 6.74 -14.00
N GLY A 218 -15.27 5.63 -14.59
CA GLY A 218 -14.43 4.67 -13.90
C GLY A 218 -13.13 5.29 -13.37
N LEU A 219 -12.45 6.12 -14.19
CA LEU A 219 -11.25 6.84 -13.77
C LEU A 219 -11.56 7.90 -12.71
N ALA A 220 -12.63 8.69 -12.90
CA ALA A 220 -13.03 9.72 -11.94
C ALA A 220 -13.35 9.12 -10.57
N LEU A 221 -14.24 8.12 -10.52
CA LEU A 221 -14.66 7.48 -9.26
C LEU A 221 -13.51 6.74 -8.59
N GLY A 222 -12.68 6.01 -9.37
CA GLY A 222 -11.50 5.35 -8.84
C GLY A 222 -10.49 6.34 -8.25
N THR A 223 -10.27 7.46 -8.92
CA THR A 223 -9.38 8.52 -8.42
C THR A 223 -9.94 9.18 -7.16
N LEU A 224 -11.23 9.53 -7.13
CA LEU A 224 -11.86 10.09 -5.94
C LEU A 224 -11.81 9.10 -4.77
N ALA A 225 -12.02 7.81 -5.03
CA ALA A 225 -11.94 6.78 -4.01
C ALA A 225 -10.53 6.69 -3.41
N ILE A 226 -9.46 6.67 -4.25
CA ILE A 226 -8.09 6.56 -3.74
C ILE A 226 -7.60 7.85 -3.06
N LEU A 227 -8.16 8.99 -3.39
CA LEU A 227 -7.87 10.27 -2.75
C LEU A 227 -8.58 10.47 -1.40
N GLY A 228 -9.15 9.41 -0.83
CA GLY A 228 -9.82 9.48 0.45
C GLY A 228 -11.07 10.37 0.46
N MET A 229 -11.81 10.43 -0.65
CA MET A 229 -13.06 11.18 -0.68
C MET A 229 -14.21 10.35 -0.09
N PRO A 230 -15.00 10.93 0.84
CA PRO A 230 -16.23 10.26 1.28
C PRO A 230 -17.20 10.10 0.10
N PRO A 231 -17.98 9.03 0.04
CA PRO A 231 -18.19 8.00 1.07
C PRO A 231 -17.38 6.69 0.85
N PHE A 232 -16.27 6.73 0.16
CA PHE A 232 -15.47 5.54 -0.14
C PHE A 232 -14.69 5.03 1.07
N GLY A 233 -14.40 3.70 1.08
CA GLY A 233 -13.74 3.03 2.21
C GLY A 233 -12.32 3.52 2.52
N VAL A 234 -11.61 4.08 1.55
CA VAL A 234 -10.28 4.69 1.76
C VAL A 234 -10.39 5.86 2.73
N PHE A 235 -11.42 6.73 2.58
CA PHE A 235 -11.69 7.80 3.54
C PHE A 235 -11.84 7.27 4.98
N ALA A 236 -12.65 6.23 5.17
CA ALA A 236 -12.90 5.69 6.50
C ALA A 236 -11.60 5.19 7.17
N SER A 237 -10.75 4.48 6.42
CA SER A 237 -9.48 3.97 6.93
C SER A 237 -8.46 5.08 7.19
N GLU A 238 -8.31 6.06 6.29
CA GLU A 238 -7.42 7.22 6.47
C GLU A 238 -7.86 8.08 7.65
N PHE A 239 -9.15 8.30 7.81
CA PHE A 239 -9.70 9.04 8.93
C PHE A 239 -9.36 8.38 10.27
N LEU A 240 -9.47 7.05 10.37
CA LEU A 240 -9.06 6.29 11.55
C LEU A 240 -7.55 6.39 11.80
N VAL A 241 -6.72 6.29 10.76
CA VAL A 241 -5.26 6.45 10.90
C VAL A 241 -4.91 7.85 11.39
N LEU A 242 -5.46 8.89 10.77
CA LEU A 242 -5.20 10.28 11.14
C LEU A 242 -5.66 10.62 12.55
N THR A 243 -6.87 10.21 12.93
CA THR A 243 -7.38 10.46 14.29
C THR A 243 -6.58 9.73 15.35
N THR A 244 -6.09 8.53 15.04
CA THR A 244 -5.17 7.81 15.94
C THR A 244 -3.81 8.49 16.00
N ALA A 245 -3.26 8.95 14.86
CA ALA A 245 -2.01 9.69 14.82
C ALA A 245 -2.08 11.01 15.61
N MET A 246 -3.21 11.73 15.54
CA MET A 246 -3.42 12.96 16.33
C MET A 246 -3.35 12.70 17.83
N ARG A 247 -3.78 11.54 18.28
CA ARG A 247 -3.78 11.17 19.71
C ARG A 247 -2.44 10.62 20.18
N GLU A 248 -1.82 9.74 19.39
CA GLU A 248 -0.67 8.94 19.81
C GLU A 248 0.65 9.47 19.25
N GLN A 249 0.62 10.12 18.09
CA GLN A 249 1.80 10.65 17.39
C GLN A 249 1.52 12.07 16.85
N PRO A 250 1.21 13.06 17.71
CA PRO A 250 0.78 14.40 17.27
C PRO A 250 1.83 15.11 16.43
N TRP A 251 3.11 14.82 16.61
CA TRP A 251 4.22 15.38 15.82
C TRP A 251 4.19 14.94 14.35
N ALA A 252 3.71 13.72 14.05
CA ALA A 252 3.64 13.17 12.68
C ALA A 252 2.41 13.69 11.91
N THR A 253 1.37 14.09 12.61
CA THR A 253 0.08 14.50 12.01
C THR A 253 0.20 15.64 10.99
N PRO A 254 0.95 16.74 11.23
CA PRO A 254 1.11 17.79 10.24
C PRO A 254 1.76 17.32 8.94
N PHE A 255 2.72 16.40 9.04
CA PHE A 255 3.39 15.83 7.87
C PHE A 255 2.45 14.92 7.08
N LEU A 256 1.67 14.08 7.76
CA LEU A 256 0.66 13.23 7.13
C LEU A 256 -0.40 14.09 6.41
N LEU A 257 -0.98 15.07 7.08
CA LEU A 257 -2.00 15.96 6.50
C LEU A 257 -1.45 16.77 5.33
N GLY A 258 -0.24 17.31 5.46
CA GLY A 258 0.42 18.06 4.41
C GLY A 258 0.72 17.19 3.18
N ALA A 259 1.20 15.98 3.38
CA ALA A 259 1.49 15.05 2.30
C ALA A 259 0.21 14.56 1.60
N LEU A 260 -0.84 14.19 2.35
CA LEU A 260 -2.14 13.81 1.79
C LEU A 260 -2.77 14.95 0.99
N GLY A 261 -2.72 16.20 1.52
CA GLY A 261 -3.21 17.38 0.78
C GLY A 261 -2.42 17.63 -0.51
N LEU A 262 -1.10 17.44 -0.48
CA LEU A 262 -0.24 17.58 -1.66
C LEU A 262 -0.53 16.50 -2.70
N ALA A 263 -0.67 15.25 -2.27
CA ALA A 263 -1.03 14.13 -3.14
C ALA A 263 -2.42 14.32 -3.76
N PHE A 264 -3.40 14.74 -2.94
CA PHE A 264 -4.73 15.08 -3.42
C PHE A 264 -4.67 16.14 -4.53
N ALA A 265 -4.01 17.27 -4.28
CA ALA A 265 -3.88 18.34 -5.26
C ALA A 265 -3.18 17.87 -6.54
N SER A 266 -2.12 17.07 -6.40
CA SER A 266 -1.32 16.57 -7.52
C SER A 266 -2.12 15.62 -8.42
N VAL A 267 -2.82 14.66 -7.83
CA VAL A 267 -3.57 13.63 -8.59
C VAL A 267 -4.87 14.21 -9.13
N PHE A 268 -5.60 14.99 -8.33
CA PHE A 268 -6.86 15.60 -8.74
C PHE A 268 -6.69 16.57 -9.92
N SER A 269 -5.68 17.44 -9.88
CA SER A 269 -5.38 18.38 -10.96
C SER A 269 -5.03 17.70 -12.28
N ARG A 270 -4.45 16.50 -12.24
CA ARG A 270 -4.14 15.68 -13.43
C ARG A 270 -5.37 14.90 -13.92
N MET A 271 -6.18 14.39 -13.00
CA MET A 271 -7.38 13.63 -13.32
C MET A 271 -8.43 14.50 -14.05
N GLN A 272 -8.62 15.74 -13.61
CA GLN A 272 -9.66 16.63 -14.15
C GLN A 272 -9.57 16.81 -15.69
N PRO A 273 -8.42 17.19 -16.28
CA PRO A 273 -8.35 17.33 -17.75
C PRO A 273 -8.40 15.99 -18.48
N MET A 274 -7.88 14.90 -17.87
CA MET A 274 -7.99 13.57 -18.48
C MET A 274 -9.44 13.12 -18.60
N VAL A 275 -10.27 13.41 -17.60
CA VAL A 275 -11.67 12.96 -17.60
C VAL A 275 -12.58 13.95 -18.36
N PHE A 276 -12.48 15.24 -18.07
CA PHE A 276 -13.45 16.27 -18.49
C PHE A 276 -12.87 17.28 -19.51
N GLY A 277 -11.59 17.21 -19.86
CA GLY A 277 -10.97 18.14 -20.79
C GLY A 277 -11.48 17.99 -22.23
N GLU A 278 -11.11 18.93 -23.07
CA GLU A 278 -11.40 18.85 -24.51
C GLU A 278 -10.69 17.67 -25.16
N THR A 279 -11.41 16.93 -26.01
CA THR A 279 -10.89 15.73 -26.66
C THR A 279 -9.93 16.08 -27.79
N THR A 280 -8.67 15.76 -27.62
CA THR A 280 -7.64 15.87 -28.67
C THR A 280 -7.14 14.49 -29.16
N ALA A 281 -7.50 13.42 -28.44
CA ALA A 281 -6.95 12.09 -28.64
C ALA A 281 -7.62 11.30 -29.77
N LYS A 282 -6.82 10.49 -30.49
CA LYS A 282 -7.30 9.47 -31.42
C LYS A 282 -8.15 8.45 -30.67
N ARG A 283 -9.30 8.09 -31.25
CA ARG A 283 -10.19 7.06 -30.71
C ARG A 283 -9.86 5.72 -31.37
N LEU A 284 -9.19 4.83 -30.65
CA LEU A 284 -9.00 3.47 -31.14
C LEU A 284 -10.30 2.64 -30.93
N PRO A 285 -10.61 1.67 -31.82
CA PRO A 285 -11.86 0.91 -31.78
C PRO A 285 -11.88 -0.17 -30.68
N VAL A 286 -11.33 0.11 -29.51
CA VAL A 286 -11.30 -0.79 -28.35
C VAL A 286 -12.56 -0.62 -27.51
N ARG A 287 -13.20 -1.72 -27.13
CA ARG A 287 -14.34 -1.74 -26.20
C ARG A 287 -13.86 -2.14 -24.81
N PRO A 288 -13.80 -1.22 -23.83
CA PRO A 288 -13.32 -1.53 -22.50
C PRO A 288 -14.31 -2.42 -21.73
N ALA A 289 -13.79 -3.46 -21.08
CA ALA A 289 -14.58 -4.30 -20.16
C ALA A 289 -14.63 -3.63 -18.77
N MET A 290 -15.62 -2.78 -18.55
CA MET A 290 -15.71 -1.95 -17.33
C MET A 290 -16.42 -2.63 -16.15
N ALA A 291 -17.06 -3.79 -16.34
CA ALA A 291 -17.78 -4.48 -15.27
C ALA A 291 -16.88 -4.79 -14.04
N PRO A 292 -15.66 -5.33 -14.18
CA PRO A 292 -14.78 -5.54 -13.03
C PRO A 292 -14.44 -4.25 -12.29
N VAL A 293 -14.24 -3.14 -13.01
CA VAL A 293 -13.94 -1.83 -12.41
C VAL A 293 -15.07 -1.40 -11.49
N PHE A 294 -16.31 -1.41 -11.97
CA PHE A 294 -17.46 -0.96 -11.18
C PHE A 294 -17.81 -1.91 -10.04
N VAL A 295 -17.57 -3.21 -10.18
CA VAL A 295 -17.70 -4.16 -9.06
C VAL A 295 -16.72 -3.81 -7.93
N HIS A 296 -15.44 -3.58 -8.25
CA HIS A 296 -14.46 -3.18 -7.23
C HIS A 296 -14.84 -1.84 -6.57
N LEU A 297 -15.24 -0.84 -7.37
CA LEU A 297 -15.66 0.46 -6.84
C LEU A 297 -16.92 0.36 -5.98
N ALA A 298 -17.89 -0.49 -6.34
CA ALA A 298 -19.06 -0.76 -5.51
C ALA A 298 -18.70 -1.39 -4.17
N LEU A 299 -17.74 -2.33 -4.15
CA LEU A 299 -17.23 -2.92 -2.91
C LEU A 299 -16.52 -1.87 -2.05
N VAL A 300 -15.71 -0.99 -2.65
CA VAL A 300 -15.05 0.11 -1.91
C VAL A 300 -16.07 1.10 -1.36
N LEU A 301 -17.11 1.42 -2.11
CA LEU A 301 -18.22 2.25 -1.65
C LEU A 301 -18.97 1.58 -0.49
N MET A 302 -19.28 0.29 -0.62
CA MET A 302 -19.92 -0.48 0.44
C MET A 302 -19.10 -0.43 1.73
N LEU A 303 -17.78 -0.70 1.64
CA LEU A 303 -16.90 -0.69 2.81
C LEU A 303 -16.72 0.70 3.45
N GLY A 304 -17.00 1.77 2.71
CA GLY A 304 -17.01 3.12 3.26
C GLY A 304 -18.32 3.48 3.99
N LEU A 305 -19.44 2.90 3.55
CA LEU A 305 -20.76 3.13 4.15
C LEU A 305 -21.09 2.12 5.26
N TRP A 306 -20.67 0.89 5.07
CA TRP A 306 -20.98 -0.22 5.96
C TRP A 306 -19.94 -1.33 5.83
N ILE A 307 -19.29 -1.67 6.93
CA ILE A 307 -18.38 -2.80 7.01
C ILE A 307 -19.17 -4.02 7.50
N PRO A 308 -19.26 -5.13 6.73
CA PRO A 308 -19.94 -6.32 7.17
C PRO A 308 -19.45 -6.79 8.55
N PRO A 309 -20.34 -7.16 9.49
CA PRO A 309 -19.95 -7.51 10.85
C PRO A 309 -18.88 -8.60 10.92
N PHE A 310 -19.00 -9.66 10.11
CA PHE A 310 -18.02 -10.74 10.06
C PHE A 310 -16.61 -10.24 9.68
N LEU A 311 -16.53 -9.29 8.74
CA LEU A 311 -15.25 -8.70 8.30
C LEU A 311 -14.67 -7.78 9.37
N ALA A 312 -15.53 -6.99 10.03
CA ALA A 312 -15.12 -6.15 11.14
C ALA A 312 -14.59 -6.98 12.32
N ASP A 313 -15.21 -8.13 12.60
CA ASP A 313 -14.76 -9.03 13.66
C ASP A 313 -13.43 -9.69 13.31
N TRP A 314 -13.23 -10.11 12.06
CA TRP A 314 -11.93 -10.59 11.59
C TRP A 314 -10.83 -9.55 11.71
N TYR A 315 -11.10 -8.30 11.35
CA TYR A 315 -10.11 -7.22 11.50
C TYR A 315 -9.81 -6.93 12.97
N ARG A 316 -10.81 -6.95 13.85
CA ARG A 316 -10.59 -6.77 15.31
C ARG A 316 -9.74 -7.90 15.89
N GLU A 317 -10.02 -9.13 15.50
CA GLU A 317 -9.23 -10.28 15.97
C GLU A 317 -7.80 -10.23 15.44
N ALA A 318 -7.62 -9.99 14.14
CA ALA A 318 -6.29 -9.82 13.56
C ALA A 318 -5.53 -8.64 14.21
N ALA A 319 -6.20 -7.53 14.46
CA ALA A 319 -5.60 -6.36 15.12
C ALA A 319 -5.11 -6.67 16.53
N ARG A 320 -5.82 -7.52 17.30
CA ARG A 320 -5.37 -7.99 18.63
C ARG A 320 -4.14 -8.89 18.55
N LEU A 321 -4.07 -9.75 17.52
CA LEU A 321 -2.93 -10.65 17.31
C LEU A 321 -1.64 -9.90 16.88
N ILE A 322 -1.81 -8.73 16.27
CA ILE A 322 -0.71 -7.88 15.82
C ILE A 322 -0.11 -7.05 16.98
N GLY A 323 -0.90 -6.73 17.99
CA GLY A 323 -0.47 -5.96 19.16
C GLY A 323 -0.93 -4.52 19.18
#